data_937d62fdb8f6ccf1016c1d27b24a5adc
#
_entry.id   937d62fdb8f6ccf1016c1d27b24a5adc
#
_cell.length_a   1.000
_cell.length_b   1.000
_cell.length_c   1.000
_cell.angle_alpha   90.00
_cell.angle_beta   90.00
_cell.angle_gamma   90.00
#
_symmetry.space_group_name_H-M   'P 1'
#
loop_
_entity.id
_entity.type
_entity.pdbx_description
1 polymer ?
#
loop_
_entity_poly.entity_id
_entity_poly.type
_entity_poly.pdbx_seq_one_letter_code
_entity_poly.pdbx_strand_id
1 'polypeptide(L)'
;MRLQYFGHSCFRLISDTGTTIVCDPYDENMVGLTMPRTRTDVVTVSHHHADHDCTTNIVGSYALLDCKVTCACDDIAIDTIETWHDEEKGAKRGADIVFTFVVDGIRVAHLGDIGFVDPHVVKALRGFDVIMLPVGGVYTVDAKAAAELAAAINPKTIVPMHYMTSAHKFTIGGLDKFIAEATARGWTIADNGADTLRLEDAPENATTQVVVLQQFED
;
A
#
# COMPACT_ATOMS: atom_id res chain seq x y z
N MET A 1 1.07 8.88 13.77
CA MET A 1 0.94 9.11 12.32
C MET A 1 -0.48 8.90 11.80
N ARG A 2 -0.78 9.36 10.58
CA ARG A 2 -2.06 9.10 9.89
C ARG A 2 -1.79 8.49 8.52
N LEU A 3 -2.61 7.52 8.13
CA LEU A 3 -2.61 6.88 6.83
C LEU A 3 -3.96 7.14 6.16
N GLN A 4 -3.97 7.88 5.05
CA GLN A 4 -5.16 8.25 4.30
C GLN A 4 -5.19 7.51 2.96
N TYR A 5 -6.35 6.96 2.59
CA TYR A 5 -6.53 6.16 1.39
C TYR A 5 -7.23 6.97 0.29
N PHE A 6 -6.53 7.20 -0.81
CA PHE A 6 -7.09 7.92 -1.96
C PHE A 6 -7.78 7.00 -2.97
N GLY A 7 -7.70 5.68 -2.76
CA GLY A 7 -8.26 4.67 -3.65
C GLY A 7 -7.18 3.89 -4.42
N HIS A 8 -7.56 2.78 -5.00
CA HIS A 8 -6.69 1.85 -5.73
C HIS A 8 -5.48 1.39 -4.90
N SER A 9 -4.28 1.86 -5.23
CA SER A 9 -3.07 1.66 -4.43
C SER A 9 -2.51 2.97 -3.87
N CYS A 10 -3.26 4.07 -3.97
CA CYS A 10 -2.77 5.38 -3.59
C CYS A 10 -3.07 5.69 -2.12
N PHE A 11 -2.01 5.99 -1.38
CA PHE A 11 -2.09 6.39 0.02
C PHE A 11 -1.31 7.68 0.28
N ARG A 12 -1.75 8.40 1.30
CA ARG A 12 -1.01 9.51 1.87
C ARG A 12 -0.62 9.19 3.30
N LEU A 13 0.69 9.16 3.59
CA LEU A 13 1.24 9.11 4.94
C LEU A 13 1.42 10.53 5.46
N ILE A 14 1.08 10.76 6.72
CA ILE A 14 1.19 12.07 7.36
C ILE A 14 1.79 11.85 8.75
N SER A 15 2.98 12.40 8.99
CA SER A 15 3.63 12.36 10.31
C SER A 15 2.95 13.33 11.30
N ASP A 16 3.26 13.20 12.56
CA ASP A 16 2.73 14.10 13.61
C ASP A 16 3.32 15.51 13.50
N THR A 17 4.49 15.68 12.85
CA THR A 17 5.07 16.99 12.55
C THR A 17 4.49 17.63 11.29
N GLY A 18 3.78 16.88 10.47
CA GLY A 18 3.11 17.34 9.26
C GLY A 18 3.81 16.98 7.95
N THR A 19 4.94 16.26 7.98
CA THR A 19 5.60 15.74 6.76
C THR A 19 4.68 14.75 6.06
N THR A 20 4.62 14.82 4.74
CA THR A 20 3.67 14.05 3.92
C THR A 20 4.33 13.27 2.80
N ILE A 21 3.88 12.04 2.59
CA ILE A 21 4.27 11.20 1.44
C ILE A 21 3.02 10.71 0.74
N VAL A 22 2.96 10.81 -0.58
CA VAL A 22 1.93 10.16 -1.40
C VAL A 22 2.56 8.99 -2.14
N CYS A 23 1.99 7.80 -1.97
CA CYS A 23 2.39 6.56 -2.63
C CYS A 23 1.48 6.29 -3.83
N ASP A 24 2.07 5.94 -4.96
CA ASP A 24 1.42 5.42 -6.16
C ASP A 24 0.19 6.23 -6.61
N PRO A 25 0.34 7.52 -6.97
CA PRO A 25 -0.75 8.30 -7.52
C PRO A 25 -1.14 7.79 -8.92
N TYR A 26 -2.44 7.77 -9.22
CA TYR A 26 -2.99 7.12 -10.42
C TYR A 26 -3.69 8.07 -11.38
N ASP A 27 -3.82 7.62 -12.65
CA ASP A 27 -4.65 8.27 -13.67
C ASP A 27 -6.14 7.94 -13.45
N GLU A 28 -6.94 8.95 -13.08
CA GLU A 28 -8.39 8.85 -12.89
C GLU A 28 -9.12 8.29 -14.12
N ASN A 29 -8.63 8.63 -15.32
CA ASN A 29 -9.25 8.18 -16.56
C ASN A 29 -9.03 6.69 -16.78
N MET A 30 -7.90 6.15 -16.33
CA MET A 30 -7.58 4.73 -16.41
C MET A 30 -8.27 3.95 -15.29
N VAL A 31 -8.10 4.37 -14.06
CA VAL A 31 -8.62 3.63 -12.88
C VAL A 31 -10.14 3.79 -12.74
N GLY A 32 -10.67 4.98 -12.96
CA GLY A 32 -12.09 5.28 -12.81
C GLY A 32 -12.47 5.87 -11.46
N LEU A 33 -11.51 5.97 -10.54
CA LEU A 33 -11.67 6.61 -9.24
C LEU A 33 -11.19 8.06 -9.33
N THR A 34 -11.78 8.96 -8.55
CA THR A 34 -11.30 10.35 -8.44
C THR A 34 -10.03 10.39 -7.61
N MET A 35 -8.97 10.99 -8.17
CA MET A 35 -7.73 11.25 -7.45
C MET A 35 -7.74 12.70 -6.93
N PRO A 36 -7.71 12.95 -5.61
CA PRO A 36 -7.78 14.30 -5.08
C PRO A 36 -6.55 15.14 -5.46
N ARG A 37 -6.76 16.41 -5.72
CA ARG A 37 -5.63 17.35 -5.87
C ARG A 37 -5.01 17.60 -4.50
N THR A 38 -3.74 17.21 -4.37
CA THR A 38 -3.06 17.26 -3.07
C THR A 38 -1.64 17.79 -3.16
N ARG A 39 -1.14 18.33 -2.04
CA ARG A 39 0.28 18.66 -1.83
C ARG A 39 0.93 17.56 -1.02
N THR A 40 2.20 17.32 -1.31
CA THR A 40 3.02 16.38 -0.56
C THR A 40 4.49 16.81 -0.64
N ASP A 41 5.32 16.34 0.28
CA ASP A 41 6.75 16.59 0.28
C ASP A 41 7.47 15.57 -0.60
N VAL A 42 6.97 14.32 -0.63
CA VAL A 42 7.50 13.22 -1.43
C VAL A 42 6.38 12.49 -2.15
N VAL A 43 6.65 12.06 -3.37
CA VAL A 43 5.87 11.05 -4.11
C VAL A 43 6.74 9.80 -4.26
N THR A 44 6.21 8.63 -3.93
CA THR A 44 6.84 7.34 -4.23
C THR A 44 6.07 6.63 -5.33
N VAL A 45 6.79 6.01 -6.26
CA VAL A 45 6.24 5.23 -7.37
C VAL A 45 6.86 3.85 -7.35
N SER A 46 6.04 2.83 -7.10
CA SER A 46 6.51 1.44 -7.00
C SER A 46 6.95 0.87 -8.35
N HIS A 47 6.27 1.28 -9.43
CA HIS A 47 6.56 0.90 -10.81
C HIS A 47 5.83 1.82 -11.80
N HIS A 48 6.25 1.79 -13.07
CA HIS A 48 5.75 2.71 -14.10
C HIS A 48 4.56 2.15 -14.88
N HIS A 49 3.42 1.93 -14.20
CA HIS A 49 2.12 1.76 -14.85
C HIS A 49 1.24 2.97 -14.52
N ALA A 50 0.35 3.35 -15.44
CA ALA A 50 -0.44 4.58 -15.33
C ALA A 50 -1.42 4.61 -14.14
N ASP A 51 -1.68 3.47 -13.54
CA ASP A 51 -2.43 3.32 -12.29
C ASP A 51 -1.57 3.46 -11.03
N HIS A 52 -0.25 3.77 -11.18
CA HIS A 52 0.70 3.96 -10.06
C HIS A 52 1.64 5.16 -10.21
N ASP A 53 1.80 5.76 -11.41
CA ASP A 53 2.82 6.78 -11.67
C ASP A 53 2.26 8.12 -12.21
N CYS A 54 0.97 8.37 -12.07
CA CYS A 54 0.35 9.59 -12.58
C CYS A 54 0.33 10.72 -11.53
N THR A 55 1.29 11.65 -11.64
CA THR A 55 1.42 12.77 -10.71
C THR A 55 0.60 14.02 -11.07
N THR A 56 -0.32 13.94 -12.04
CA THR A 56 -1.08 15.09 -12.55
C THR A 56 -1.84 15.86 -11.46
N ASN A 57 -2.34 15.17 -10.44
CA ASN A 57 -3.07 15.75 -9.32
C ASN A 57 -2.19 16.11 -8.12
N ILE A 58 -0.87 15.87 -8.20
CA ILE A 58 0.07 16.34 -7.19
C ILE A 58 0.48 17.78 -7.52
N VAL A 59 0.25 18.70 -6.60
CA VAL A 59 0.48 20.13 -6.83
C VAL A 59 1.59 20.67 -5.94
N GLY A 60 2.37 21.60 -6.50
CA GLY A 60 3.51 22.22 -5.81
C GLY A 60 4.82 21.50 -6.12
N SER A 61 5.82 21.72 -5.27
CA SER A 61 7.13 21.08 -5.38
C SER A 61 7.18 19.88 -4.47
N TYR A 62 7.67 18.77 -4.96
CA TYR A 62 7.86 17.52 -4.23
C TYR A 62 9.12 16.78 -4.74
N ALA A 63 9.66 15.89 -3.95
CA ALA A 63 10.66 14.91 -4.42
C ALA A 63 9.94 13.69 -4.99
N LEU A 64 10.40 13.19 -6.15
CA LEU A 64 9.93 11.94 -6.74
C LEU A 64 10.94 10.83 -6.46
N LEU A 65 10.47 9.72 -5.90
CA LEU A 65 11.25 8.51 -5.63
C LEU A 65 10.60 7.35 -6.41
N ASP A 66 11.26 6.95 -7.50
CA ASP A 66 10.81 5.89 -8.43
C ASP A 66 11.89 4.84 -8.68
N CYS A 67 12.87 4.77 -7.81
CA CYS A 67 14.01 3.85 -7.91
C CYS A 67 14.45 3.39 -6.52
N LYS A 68 15.38 2.44 -6.49
CA LYS A 68 16.00 2.00 -5.25
C LYS A 68 16.67 3.15 -4.52
N VAL A 69 16.26 3.38 -3.29
CA VAL A 69 16.74 4.49 -2.47
C VAL A 69 16.75 4.11 -0.99
N THR A 70 17.66 4.72 -0.24
CA THR A 70 17.64 4.81 1.22
C THR A 70 17.87 6.26 1.56
N CYS A 71 16.88 6.94 2.10
CA CYS A 71 16.93 8.36 2.41
C CYS A 71 16.00 8.72 3.58
N ALA A 72 15.90 10.01 3.86
CA ALA A 72 14.90 10.55 4.77
C ALA A 72 14.30 11.83 4.19
N CYS A 73 13.04 12.06 4.48
CA CYS A 73 12.36 13.32 4.29
C CYS A 73 11.93 13.83 5.67
N ASP A 74 12.60 14.85 6.16
CA ASP A 74 12.44 15.39 7.50
C ASP A 74 12.46 14.28 8.58
N ASP A 75 11.33 13.94 9.18
CA ASP A 75 11.16 12.97 10.25
C ASP A 75 10.75 11.56 9.75
N ILE A 76 10.63 11.37 8.44
CA ILE A 76 10.28 10.09 7.84
C ILE A 76 11.52 9.44 7.22
N ALA A 77 11.94 8.29 7.72
CA ALA A 77 12.94 7.46 7.07
C ALA A 77 12.29 6.63 5.97
N ILE A 78 12.93 6.55 4.79
CA ILE A 78 12.44 5.85 3.60
C ILE A 78 13.49 4.86 3.13
N ASP A 79 13.11 3.62 2.91
CA ASP A 79 13.96 2.59 2.32
C ASP A 79 13.15 1.77 1.29
N THR A 80 13.83 0.97 0.49
CA THR A 80 13.22 0.22 -0.61
C THR A 80 13.68 -1.23 -0.65
N ILE A 81 12.78 -2.12 -1.08
CA ILE A 81 13.06 -3.53 -1.33
C ILE A 81 12.64 -3.81 -2.78
N GLU A 82 13.60 -4.20 -3.62
CA GLU A 82 13.31 -4.58 -5.00
C GLU A 82 12.60 -5.94 -5.04
N THR A 83 11.55 -6.03 -5.83
CA THR A 83 10.78 -7.24 -6.10
C THR A 83 10.26 -7.24 -7.55
N TRP A 84 9.30 -8.10 -7.88
CA TRP A 84 8.78 -8.25 -9.22
C TRP A 84 7.26 -8.22 -9.24
N HIS A 85 6.73 -7.65 -10.29
CA HIS A 85 5.29 -7.59 -10.55
C HIS A 85 4.72 -8.90 -11.12
N ASP A 86 5.52 -9.96 -11.18
CA ASP A 86 5.11 -11.29 -11.63
C ASP A 86 6.04 -12.41 -11.09
N GLU A 87 5.57 -13.65 -11.16
CA GLU A 87 6.30 -14.84 -10.72
C GLU A 87 7.51 -15.19 -11.62
N GLU A 88 7.63 -14.56 -12.81
CA GLU A 88 8.69 -14.81 -13.79
C GLU A 88 9.81 -13.76 -13.73
N LYS A 89 10.00 -13.16 -12.56
CA LYS A 89 11.04 -12.15 -12.29
C LYS A 89 10.94 -10.95 -13.22
N GLY A 90 9.73 -10.42 -13.37
CA GLY A 90 9.45 -9.25 -14.15
C GLY A 90 9.36 -9.47 -15.66
N ALA A 91 9.40 -10.72 -16.14
CA ALA A 91 9.35 -11.01 -17.56
C ALA A 91 8.02 -10.62 -18.22
N LYS A 92 6.95 -10.56 -17.46
CA LYS A 92 5.60 -10.19 -17.95
C LYS A 92 5.22 -8.75 -17.68
N ARG A 93 5.53 -8.24 -16.46
CA ARG A 93 5.03 -6.95 -15.96
C ARG A 93 6.12 -6.02 -15.42
N GLY A 94 7.38 -6.48 -15.39
CA GLY A 94 8.50 -5.69 -14.95
C GLY A 94 8.85 -5.82 -13.47
N ALA A 95 9.74 -4.93 -13.04
CA ALA A 95 10.13 -4.79 -11.65
C ALA A 95 9.06 -4.05 -10.84
N ASP A 96 9.05 -4.28 -9.55
CA ASP A 96 8.25 -3.57 -8.56
C ASP A 96 9.13 -3.22 -7.36
N ILE A 97 8.81 -2.14 -6.67
CA ILE A 97 9.53 -1.65 -5.50
C ILE A 97 8.58 -1.59 -4.31
N VAL A 98 8.88 -2.35 -3.29
CA VAL A 98 8.26 -2.17 -1.98
C VAL A 98 8.93 -0.99 -1.29
N PHE A 99 8.16 0.06 -1.01
CA PHE A 99 8.62 1.17 -0.19
C PHE A 99 8.35 0.91 1.29
N THR A 100 9.34 1.17 2.12
CA THR A 100 9.21 1.07 3.57
C THR A 100 9.48 2.42 4.22
N PHE A 101 8.72 2.70 5.27
CA PHE A 101 8.75 3.96 5.98
C PHE A 101 8.85 3.73 7.48
N VAL A 102 9.62 4.59 8.18
CA VAL A 102 9.50 4.74 9.62
C VAL A 102 8.94 6.13 9.87
N VAL A 103 7.72 6.20 10.36
CA VAL A 103 6.95 7.43 10.61
C VAL A 103 6.48 7.41 12.05
N ASP A 104 6.90 8.40 12.86
CA ASP A 104 6.55 8.48 14.30
C ASP A 104 6.85 7.17 15.07
N GLY A 105 7.94 6.49 14.72
CA GLY A 105 8.35 5.21 15.30
C GLY A 105 7.60 3.98 14.77
N ILE A 106 6.61 4.14 13.90
CA ILE A 106 5.81 3.08 13.28
C ILE A 106 6.45 2.65 11.97
N ARG A 107 6.66 1.34 11.78
CA ARG A 107 7.17 0.76 10.53
C ARG A 107 6.03 0.41 9.59
N VAL A 108 6.02 1.05 8.44
CA VAL A 108 4.98 0.92 7.40
C VAL A 108 5.60 0.41 6.11
N ALA A 109 4.93 -0.46 5.38
CA ALA A 109 5.35 -0.87 4.04
C ALA A 109 4.22 -0.73 3.04
N HIS A 110 4.52 -0.16 1.87
CA HIS A 110 3.68 -0.17 0.68
C HIS A 110 4.22 -1.21 -0.27
N LEU A 111 3.42 -2.26 -0.56
CA LEU A 111 3.90 -3.43 -1.28
C LEU A 111 3.81 -3.31 -2.80
N GLY A 112 3.42 -2.12 -3.32
CA GLY A 112 3.24 -1.93 -4.76
C GLY A 112 2.31 -2.98 -5.36
N ASP A 113 2.63 -3.46 -6.53
CA ASP A 113 1.92 -4.52 -7.24
C ASP A 113 2.68 -5.86 -7.17
N ILE A 114 3.16 -6.21 -5.98
CA ILE A 114 3.89 -7.47 -5.78
C ILE A 114 3.15 -8.65 -6.40
N GLY A 115 3.84 -9.43 -7.27
CA GLY A 115 3.22 -10.48 -8.07
C GLY A 115 3.24 -11.88 -7.44
N PHE A 116 3.99 -12.09 -6.36
CA PHE A 116 4.15 -13.41 -5.72
C PHE A 116 4.57 -13.29 -4.25
N VAL A 117 4.55 -14.41 -3.54
CA VAL A 117 5.06 -14.48 -2.16
C VAL A 117 6.59 -14.50 -2.18
N ASP A 118 7.20 -13.32 -2.17
CA ASP A 118 8.65 -13.15 -2.25
C ASP A 118 9.32 -13.40 -0.89
N PRO A 119 10.15 -14.45 -0.74
CA PRO A 119 10.83 -14.73 0.51
C PRO A 119 11.80 -13.63 0.97
N HIS A 120 12.33 -12.82 0.02
CA HIS A 120 13.19 -11.68 0.34
C HIS A 120 12.38 -10.57 0.99
N VAL A 121 11.24 -10.21 0.41
CA VAL A 121 10.29 -9.24 0.98
C VAL A 121 9.77 -9.72 2.33
N VAL A 122 9.34 -10.99 2.44
CA VAL A 122 8.89 -11.59 3.72
C VAL A 122 9.95 -11.42 4.81
N LYS A 123 11.22 -11.74 4.50
CA LYS A 123 12.31 -11.63 5.47
C LYS A 123 12.54 -10.18 5.91
N ALA A 124 12.51 -9.24 4.98
CA ALA A 124 12.75 -7.82 5.24
C ALA A 124 11.62 -7.16 6.03
N LEU A 125 10.37 -7.54 5.75
CA LEU A 125 9.19 -6.95 6.38
C LEU A 125 8.72 -7.64 7.67
N ARG A 126 9.39 -8.72 8.10
CA ARG A 126 8.96 -9.47 9.29
C ARG A 126 8.83 -8.56 10.51
N GLY A 127 7.63 -8.58 11.10
CA GLY A 127 7.29 -7.78 12.28
C GLY A 127 7.12 -6.28 12.00
N PHE A 128 6.82 -5.88 10.77
CA PHE A 128 6.35 -4.52 10.48
C PHE A 128 5.01 -4.27 11.18
N ASP A 129 4.76 -3.00 11.49
CA ASP A 129 3.54 -2.62 12.21
C ASP A 129 2.36 -2.57 11.23
N VAL A 130 2.55 -2.00 10.04
CA VAL A 130 1.52 -1.83 9.02
C VAL A 130 2.03 -2.25 7.65
N ILE A 131 1.21 -2.98 6.89
CA ILE A 131 1.45 -3.22 5.47
C ILE A 131 0.23 -2.79 4.64
N MET A 132 0.45 -2.07 3.56
CA MET A 132 -0.52 -1.82 2.51
C MET A 132 -0.31 -2.90 1.45
N LEU A 133 -1.31 -3.77 1.28
CA LEU A 133 -1.19 -5.05 0.58
C LEU A 133 -2.17 -5.14 -0.58
N PRO A 134 -1.72 -5.37 -1.84
CA PRO A 134 -2.62 -5.63 -2.95
C PRO A 134 -3.31 -6.99 -2.77
N VAL A 135 -4.62 -7.06 -3.05
CA VAL A 135 -5.42 -8.26 -2.81
C VAL A 135 -6.32 -8.67 -3.99
N GLY A 136 -6.34 -7.86 -5.05
CA GLY A 136 -7.28 -8.04 -6.16
C GLY A 136 -6.89 -9.13 -7.17
N GLY A 137 -5.65 -9.59 -7.19
CA GLY A 137 -5.18 -10.55 -8.19
C GLY A 137 -5.21 -9.99 -9.61
N VAL A 138 -5.21 -10.88 -10.61
CA VAL A 138 -5.13 -10.62 -12.05
C VAL A 138 -3.76 -10.02 -12.44
N TYR A 139 -3.36 -8.93 -11.83
CA TYR A 139 -2.08 -8.27 -12.03
C TYR A 139 -1.13 -8.46 -10.84
N THR A 140 -1.63 -8.63 -9.64
CA THR A 140 -0.91 -8.77 -8.38
C THR A 140 -1.08 -10.16 -7.78
N VAL A 141 -0.55 -10.38 -6.57
CA VAL A 141 -0.94 -11.54 -5.75
C VAL A 141 -2.46 -11.59 -5.61
N ASP A 142 -3.04 -12.80 -5.75
CA ASP A 142 -4.46 -13.00 -5.48
C ASP A 142 -4.74 -13.01 -3.97
N ALA A 143 -6.01 -13.08 -3.60
CA ALA A 143 -6.45 -13.03 -2.21
C ALA A 143 -5.78 -14.10 -1.32
N LYS A 144 -5.57 -15.31 -1.85
CA LYS A 144 -4.92 -16.41 -1.13
C LYS A 144 -3.43 -16.15 -0.95
N ALA A 145 -2.72 -15.80 -2.02
CA ALA A 145 -1.29 -15.48 -1.98
C ALA A 145 -1.03 -14.24 -1.12
N ALA A 146 -1.90 -13.22 -1.19
CA ALA A 146 -1.85 -12.03 -0.32
C ALA A 146 -1.95 -12.43 1.16
N ALA A 147 -2.89 -13.29 1.51
CA ALA A 147 -3.03 -13.78 2.88
C ALA A 147 -1.87 -14.67 3.33
N GLU A 148 -1.26 -15.46 2.43
CA GLU A 148 -0.04 -16.23 2.70
C GLU A 148 1.15 -15.30 2.96
N LEU A 149 1.33 -14.27 2.12
CA LEU A 149 2.36 -13.24 2.26
C LEU A 149 2.23 -12.50 3.59
N ALA A 150 1.04 -12.02 3.92
CA ALA A 150 0.76 -11.34 5.17
C ALA A 150 1.01 -12.24 6.39
N ALA A 151 0.58 -13.50 6.35
CA ALA A 151 0.85 -14.47 7.42
C ALA A 151 2.35 -14.71 7.65
N ALA A 152 3.14 -14.74 6.58
CA ALA A 152 4.60 -14.93 6.66
C ALA A 152 5.33 -13.67 7.19
N ILE A 153 4.84 -12.48 6.86
CA ILE A 153 5.33 -11.19 7.40
C ILE A 153 4.91 -11.00 8.85
N ASN A 154 3.69 -11.41 9.20
CA ASN A 154 3.06 -11.26 10.52
C ASN A 154 3.01 -9.79 11.00
N PRO A 155 2.38 -8.87 10.24
CA PRO A 155 2.22 -7.48 10.65
C PRO A 155 1.15 -7.35 11.73
N LYS A 156 1.13 -6.22 12.44
CA LYS A 156 0.04 -5.87 13.36
C LYS A 156 -1.24 -5.48 12.60
N THR A 157 -1.07 -4.70 11.52
CA THR A 157 -2.18 -4.18 10.72
C THR A 157 -1.94 -4.41 9.23
N ILE A 158 -2.96 -4.91 8.56
CA ILE A 158 -3.02 -5.03 7.10
C ILE A 158 -4.06 -4.04 6.60
N VAL A 159 -3.67 -3.17 5.67
CA VAL A 159 -4.59 -2.31 4.93
C VAL A 159 -4.66 -2.84 3.50
N PRO A 160 -5.77 -3.47 3.09
CA PRO A 160 -5.91 -4.00 1.74
C PRO A 160 -6.03 -2.87 0.72
N MET A 161 -5.43 -3.09 -0.46
CA MET A 161 -5.45 -2.17 -1.59
C MET A 161 -5.56 -2.94 -2.91
N HIS A 162 -5.65 -2.22 -4.03
CA HIS A 162 -5.67 -2.79 -5.39
C HIS A 162 -6.75 -3.87 -5.55
N TYR A 163 -7.99 -3.55 -5.18
CA TYR A 163 -9.16 -4.43 -5.32
C TYR A 163 -10.31 -3.70 -6.02
N MET A 164 -11.18 -4.48 -6.64
CA MET A 164 -12.32 -3.99 -7.43
C MET A 164 -13.32 -3.25 -6.55
N THR A 165 -13.68 -2.04 -6.98
CA THR A 165 -14.87 -1.30 -6.52
C THR A 165 -15.79 -1.05 -7.71
N SER A 166 -17.00 -0.55 -7.45
CA SER A 166 -17.98 -0.26 -8.52
C SER A 166 -17.54 0.82 -9.51
N ALA A 167 -16.54 1.64 -9.14
CA ALA A 167 -16.07 2.76 -9.96
C ALA A 167 -14.91 2.36 -10.88
N HIS A 168 -14.23 1.23 -10.67
CA HIS A 168 -13.10 0.80 -11.50
C HIS A 168 -13.51 0.55 -12.95
N LYS A 169 -12.67 0.99 -13.89
CA LYS A 169 -12.84 0.82 -15.34
C LYS A 169 -12.24 -0.47 -15.89
N PHE A 170 -11.46 -1.19 -15.10
CA PHE A 170 -10.88 -2.48 -15.46
C PHE A 170 -11.21 -3.53 -14.41
N THR A 171 -11.13 -4.81 -14.77
CA THR A 171 -11.58 -5.91 -13.92
C THR A 171 -10.43 -6.52 -13.14
N ILE A 172 -10.52 -6.47 -11.81
CA ILE A 172 -9.68 -7.17 -10.85
C ILE A 172 -10.56 -7.87 -9.82
N GLY A 173 -9.99 -8.66 -8.91
CA GLY A 173 -10.77 -9.32 -7.85
C GLY A 173 -11.29 -8.36 -6.81
N GLY A 174 -12.44 -8.67 -6.25
CA GLY A 174 -13.03 -7.93 -5.13
C GLY A 174 -12.34 -8.23 -3.79
N LEU A 175 -12.60 -7.36 -2.82
CA LEU A 175 -12.08 -7.48 -1.46
C LEU A 175 -12.62 -8.70 -0.70
N ASP A 176 -13.82 -9.16 -1.05
CA ASP A 176 -14.56 -10.25 -0.37
C ASP A 176 -13.75 -11.54 -0.23
N LYS A 177 -12.99 -11.91 -1.26
CA LYS A 177 -12.13 -13.10 -1.24
C LYS A 177 -11.01 -12.99 -0.21
N PHE A 178 -10.38 -11.81 -0.11
CA PHE A 178 -9.32 -11.58 0.88
C PHE A 178 -9.90 -11.56 2.31
N ILE A 179 -11.06 -10.97 2.51
CA ILE A 179 -11.76 -10.99 3.82
C ILE A 179 -12.08 -12.43 4.24
N ALA A 180 -12.50 -13.30 3.32
CA ALA A 180 -12.72 -14.71 3.61
C ALA A 180 -11.43 -15.42 4.06
N GLU A 181 -10.31 -15.20 3.36
CA GLU A 181 -9.00 -15.73 3.73
C GLU A 181 -8.50 -15.21 5.09
N ALA A 182 -8.67 -13.93 5.36
CA ALA A 182 -8.31 -13.30 6.63
C ALA A 182 -9.14 -13.86 7.81
N THR A 183 -10.45 -14.01 7.59
CA THR A 183 -11.36 -14.60 8.58
C THR A 183 -10.99 -16.06 8.89
N ALA A 184 -10.66 -16.85 7.87
CA ALA A 184 -10.23 -18.23 8.04
C ALA A 184 -8.92 -18.36 8.85
N ARG A 185 -8.08 -17.32 8.86
CA ARG A 185 -6.85 -17.24 9.67
C ARG A 185 -7.08 -16.69 11.08
N GLY A 186 -8.31 -16.31 11.41
CA GLY A 186 -8.66 -15.74 12.71
C GLY A 186 -8.20 -14.29 12.89
N TRP A 187 -7.90 -13.56 11.80
CA TRP A 187 -7.59 -12.13 11.87
C TRP A 187 -8.83 -11.31 12.15
N THR A 188 -8.68 -10.25 12.92
CA THR A 188 -9.77 -9.30 13.17
C THR A 188 -10.00 -8.44 11.94
N ILE A 189 -11.26 -8.27 11.55
CA ILE A 189 -11.64 -7.40 10.44
C ILE A 189 -12.31 -6.16 11.02
N ALA A 190 -11.78 -4.99 10.71
CA ALA A 190 -12.34 -3.70 11.07
C ALA A 190 -12.67 -2.90 9.80
N ASP A 191 -13.93 -2.55 9.64
CA ASP A 191 -14.32 -1.49 8.71
C ASP A 191 -14.15 -0.16 9.45
N ASN A 192 -13.21 0.66 8.99
CA ASN A 192 -12.88 1.91 9.65
C ASN A 192 -13.98 2.99 9.48
N GLY A 193 -14.86 2.82 8.49
CA GLY A 193 -15.93 3.79 8.19
C GLY A 193 -15.41 5.18 7.77
N ALA A 194 -14.11 5.29 7.48
CA ALA A 194 -13.42 6.52 7.11
C ALA A 194 -12.26 6.24 6.15
N ASP A 195 -11.79 7.26 5.47
CA ASP A 195 -10.65 7.24 4.56
C ASP A 195 -9.29 7.29 5.29
N THR A 196 -9.28 7.64 6.55
CA THR A 196 -8.07 7.88 7.34
C THR A 196 -8.01 6.97 8.56
N LEU A 197 -6.91 6.23 8.67
CA LEU A 197 -6.51 5.48 9.84
C LEU A 197 -5.51 6.29 10.68
N ARG A 198 -5.81 6.46 11.97
CA ARG A 198 -4.84 6.97 12.95
C ARG A 198 -4.13 5.79 13.57
N LEU A 199 -2.81 5.80 13.47
CA LEU A 199 -1.95 4.78 14.04
C LEU A 199 -1.25 5.38 15.25
N GLU A 200 -1.62 4.89 16.40
CA GLU A 200 -0.93 5.07 17.66
C GLU A 200 -0.15 3.78 17.96
N ASP A 201 0.69 3.77 18.98
CA ASP A 201 1.44 2.57 19.36
C ASP A 201 0.49 1.38 19.56
N ALA A 202 0.52 0.43 18.62
CA ALA A 202 -0.28 -0.77 18.74
C ALA A 202 0.25 -1.63 19.90
N PRO A 203 -0.62 -2.22 20.77
CA PRO A 203 -0.18 -3.07 21.86
C PRO A 203 0.68 -4.23 21.36
N GLU A 204 1.77 -4.55 22.07
CA GLU A 204 2.79 -5.54 21.66
C GLU A 204 2.27 -6.95 21.35
N ASN A 205 1.09 -7.30 21.85
CA ASN A 205 0.50 -8.64 21.73
C ASN A 205 -0.81 -8.66 20.92
N ALA A 206 -1.04 -7.68 20.04
CA ALA A 206 -2.25 -7.66 19.24
C ALA A 206 -2.22 -8.75 18.15
N THR A 207 -3.32 -9.49 18.02
CA THR A 207 -3.58 -10.33 16.85
C THR A 207 -3.59 -9.46 15.60
N THR A 208 -3.02 -9.95 14.49
CA THR A 208 -3.09 -9.23 13.20
C THR A 208 -4.52 -8.81 12.90
N GLN A 209 -4.71 -7.55 12.56
CA GLN A 209 -5.99 -7.01 12.12
C GLN A 209 -5.95 -6.55 10.66
N VAL A 210 -7.06 -6.71 9.96
CA VAL A 210 -7.30 -6.11 8.66
C VAL A 210 -8.16 -4.87 8.85
N VAL A 211 -7.69 -3.72 8.41
CA VAL A 211 -8.43 -2.45 8.47
C VAL A 211 -8.82 -2.04 7.06
N VAL A 212 -10.12 -2.07 6.77
CA VAL A 212 -10.66 -1.62 5.48
C VAL A 212 -10.95 -0.13 5.57
N LEU A 213 -10.31 0.64 4.68
CA LEU A 213 -10.54 2.08 4.56
C LEU A 213 -11.51 2.38 3.43
N GLN A 214 -12.30 3.43 3.60
CA GLN A 214 -13.09 3.99 2.51
C GLN A 214 -12.19 4.86 1.63
N GLN A 215 -12.51 4.97 0.34
CA GLN A 215 -11.83 5.93 -0.51
C GLN A 215 -12.13 7.34 -0.04
N PHE A 216 -11.11 8.21 -0.05
CA PHE A 216 -11.30 9.64 0.20
C PHE A 216 -12.25 10.23 -0.84
N GLU A 217 -13.25 10.96 -0.39
CA GLU A 217 -14.18 11.74 -1.20
C GLU A 217 -14.04 13.21 -0.81
N ASP A 218 -13.90 14.12 -1.82
CA ASP A 218 -13.79 15.58 -1.62
C ASP A 218 -15.15 16.18 -1.17
#